data_a4e8d2da801dcb7329f09ae137792d18
#
_entry.id   a4e8d2da801dcb7329f09ae137792d18
#
_cell.length_a   1.000
_cell.length_b   1.000
_cell.length_c   1.000
_cell.angle_alpha   90.00
_cell.angle_beta   90.00
_cell.angle_gamma   90.00
#
_symmetry.space_group_name_H-M   'P 1'
#
loop_
_entity.id
_entity.type
_entity.pdbx_description
1 polymer ?
#
loop_
_entity_poly.entity_id
_entity_poly.type
_entity_poly.pdbx_seq_one_letter_code
_entity_poly.pdbx_strand_id
1 'polypeptide(L)'
;MPDQLTYTADQVARAARALRDAAGASQQRYTAPEVIAMLSDEVRLLRERGFSDERIADLFSGFDIQTSAEEIARYAQPSQPIA
;
A
#
# COMPACT_ATOMS: atom_id res chain seq x y z
N MET A 1 18.96 20.43 24.70
CA MET A 1 18.86 20.10 24.27
C MET A 1 18.43 19.77 23.64
N PRO A 2 18.11 19.42 23.34
CA PRO A 2 17.91 18.97 22.72
C PRO A 2 17.50 18.99 21.66
N ASP A 3 17.69 18.70 21.02
CA ASP A 3 17.41 18.67 19.83
C ASP A 3 16.46 17.75 19.54
N GLN A 4 15.45 18.03 18.86
CA GLN A 4 14.53 17.15 18.53
C GLN A 4 14.94 16.54 17.30
N LEU A 5 15.23 15.30 17.28
CA LEU A 5 15.49 14.58 16.06
C LEU A 5 14.18 14.25 15.43
N THR A 6 14.13 14.37 14.15
CA THR A 6 12.90 14.03 13.44
C THR A 6 13.16 12.86 12.51
N TYR A 7 12.13 12.17 12.12
CA TYR A 7 12.25 11.00 11.26
C TYR A 7 11.21 11.06 10.16
N THR A 8 11.53 10.50 9.04
CA THR A 8 10.60 10.53 7.91
C THR A 8 9.55 9.46 8.08
N ALA A 9 8.44 9.65 7.41
CA ALA A 9 7.38 8.65 7.43
C ALA A 9 7.90 7.32 6.91
N ASP A 10 8.81 7.35 5.96
CA ASP A 10 9.39 6.16 5.41
C ASP A 10 10.18 5.40 6.45
N GLN A 11 10.94 6.11 7.28
CA GLN A 11 11.68 5.47 8.33
C GLN A 11 10.76 4.83 9.34
N VAL A 12 9.69 5.51 9.68
CA VAL A 12 8.73 4.99 10.63
C VAL A 12 8.06 3.74 10.08
N ALA A 13 7.71 3.75 8.81
CA ALA A 13 7.06 2.62 8.19
C ALA A 13 7.98 1.40 8.16
N ARG A 14 9.26 1.60 7.87
CA ARG A 14 10.19 0.51 7.86
C ARG A 14 10.41 -0.05 9.25
N ALA A 15 10.49 0.83 10.22
CA ALA A 15 10.67 0.40 11.60
C ALA A 15 9.45 -0.40 12.06
N ALA A 16 8.27 0.05 11.72
CA ALA A 16 7.05 -0.64 12.10
C ALA A 16 7.04 -2.05 11.52
N ARG A 17 7.48 -2.18 10.27
CA ARG A 17 7.50 -3.46 9.64
C ARG A 17 8.50 -4.38 10.31
N ALA A 18 9.70 -3.86 10.59
CA ALA A 18 10.73 -4.65 11.24
C ALA A 18 10.30 -5.10 12.64
N LEU A 19 9.62 -4.22 13.36
CA LEU A 19 9.17 -4.55 14.69
C LEU A 19 8.07 -5.61 14.65
N ARG A 20 7.20 -5.52 13.67
CA ARG A 20 6.16 -6.51 13.54
C ARG A 20 6.72 -7.85 13.19
N ASP A 21 7.71 -7.89 12.31
CA ASP A 21 8.33 -9.13 11.91
C ASP A 21 9.03 -9.75 13.11
N ALA A 22 9.70 -8.96 13.89
CA ALA A 22 10.40 -9.45 15.06
C ALA A 22 9.44 -10.01 16.10
N ALA A 23 8.26 -9.44 16.16
CA ALA A 23 7.27 -9.89 17.11
C ALA A 23 6.48 -11.09 16.61
N GLY A 24 6.73 -11.51 15.39
CA GLY A 24 5.99 -12.64 14.87
C GLY A 24 4.68 -12.27 14.22
N ALA A 25 4.40 -10.98 14.14
CA ALA A 25 3.15 -10.57 13.55
C ALA A 25 3.17 -10.75 12.05
N SER A 26 4.31 -11.08 11.52
CA SER A 26 4.41 -11.29 10.09
C SER A 26 3.64 -12.50 9.66
N GLN A 27 3.10 -13.23 10.63
CA GLN A 27 2.32 -14.38 10.27
C GLN A 27 1.02 -13.94 9.64
N GLN A 28 0.61 -12.74 9.85
CA GLN A 28 -0.60 -12.27 9.28
C GLN A 28 -0.42 -12.10 7.81
N ARG A 29 -1.25 -12.67 7.01
CA ARG A 29 -1.16 -12.59 5.57
C ARG A 29 -2.41 -12.04 4.99
N TYR A 30 -2.27 -11.39 3.85
CA TYR A 30 -3.39 -10.78 3.18
C TYR A 30 -3.45 -11.26 1.73
N THR A 31 -4.63 -11.39 1.19
CA THR A 31 -4.79 -11.73 -0.21
C THR A 31 -4.60 -10.46 -1.05
N ALA A 32 -4.39 -10.64 -2.33
CA ALA A 32 -4.22 -9.47 -3.22
C ALA A 32 -5.43 -8.53 -3.16
N PRO A 33 -6.66 -9.02 -3.20
CA PRO A 33 -7.80 -8.11 -3.07
C PRO A 33 -7.79 -7.34 -1.76
N GLU A 34 -7.38 -7.97 -0.68
CA GLU A 34 -7.33 -7.29 0.61
C GLU A 34 -6.27 -6.20 0.61
N VAL A 35 -5.11 -6.48 0.04
CA VAL A 35 -4.06 -5.49 -0.03
C VAL A 35 -4.49 -4.29 -0.86
N ILE A 36 -5.11 -4.55 -2.00
CA ILE A 36 -5.57 -3.48 -2.87
C ILE A 36 -6.61 -2.64 -2.14
N ALA A 37 -7.52 -3.28 -1.43
CA ALA A 37 -8.54 -2.54 -0.72
C ALA A 37 -7.93 -1.69 0.39
N MET A 38 -6.94 -2.22 1.08
CA MET A 38 -6.29 -1.49 2.15
C MET A 38 -5.53 -0.27 1.64
N LEU A 39 -5.07 -0.35 0.40
CA LEU A 39 -4.29 0.72 -0.19
C LEU A 39 -5.06 1.50 -1.24
N SER A 40 -6.37 1.47 -1.14
CA SER A 40 -7.22 2.13 -2.14
C SER A 40 -6.94 3.63 -2.25
N ASP A 41 -6.67 4.28 -1.14
CA ASP A 41 -6.40 5.71 -1.19
C ASP A 41 -5.12 6.00 -1.96
N GLU A 42 -4.12 5.17 -1.75
CA GLU A 42 -2.85 5.33 -2.45
C GLU A 42 -3.02 5.05 -3.92
N VAL A 43 -3.81 4.05 -4.26
CA VAL A 43 -4.07 3.75 -5.65
C VAL A 43 -4.79 4.92 -6.31
N ARG A 44 -5.74 5.50 -5.59
CA ARG A 44 -6.47 6.63 -6.16
C ARG A 44 -5.55 7.81 -6.42
N LEU A 45 -4.63 8.06 -5.51
CA LEU A 45 -3.68 9.14 -5.69
C LEU A 45 -2.82 8.92 -6.94
N LEU A 46 -2.39 7.70 -7.15
CA LEU A 46 -1.59 7.39 -8.32
C LEU A 46 -2.40 7.57 -9.60
N ARG A 47 -3.65 7.18 -9.58
CA ARG A 47 -4.50 7.37 -10.74
C ARG A 47 -4.68 8.86 -11.05
N GLU A 48 -4.80 9.66 -10.01
CA GLU A 48 -4.94 11.09 -10.20
C GLU A 48 -3.68 11.69 -10.81
N ARG A 49 -2.56 11.04 -10.61
CA ARG A 49 -1.31 11.51 -11.18
C ARG A 49 -1.04 10.91 -12.54
N GLY A 50 -1.98 10.18 -13.08
CA GLY A 50 -1.84 9.64 -14.43
C GLY A 50 -1.32 8.24 -14.54
N PHE A 51 -1.19 7.55 -13.42
CA PHE A 51 -0.71 6.17 -13.48
C PHE A 51 -1.83 5.25 -13.95
N SER A 52 -1.53 4.38 -14.88
CA SER A 52 -2.50 3.40 -15.32
C SER A 52 -2.52 2.28 -14.31
N ASP A 53 -3.58 1.48 -14.31
CA ASP A 53 -3.66 0.36 -13.40
C ASP A 53 -2.55 -0.64 -13.66
N GLU A 54 -2.10 -0.75 -14.90
CA GLU A 54 -0.99 -1.63 -15.20
C GLU A 54 0.28 -1.17 -14.56
N ARG A 55 0.51 0.14 -14.55
CA ARG A 55 1.70 0.66 -13.90
C ARG A 55 1.61 0.51 -12.40
N ILE A 56 0.41 0.62 -11.85
CA ILE A 56 0.20 0.44 -10.43
C ILE A 56 0.47 -1.01 -10.07
N ALA A 57 0.03 -1.95 -10.92
CA ALA A 57 0.32 -3.36 -10.68
C ALA A 57 1.82 -3.62 -10.69
N ASP A 58 2.54 -2.94 -11.58
CA ASP A 58 3.98 -3.08 -11.63
C ASP A 58 4.63 -2.58 -10.35
N LEU A 59 4.11 -1.52 -9.78
CA LEU A 59 4.64 -1.00 -8.52
C LEU A 59 4.43 -2.02 -7.40
N PHE A 60 3.27 -2.64 -7.36
CA PHE A 60 3.02 -3.67 -6.37
C PHE A 60 4.00 -4.83 -6.56
N SER A 61 4.26 -5.18 -7.79
CA SER A 61 5.16 -6.27 -8.08
C SER A 61 6.56 -5.99 -7.54
N GLY A 62 6.95 -4.73 -7.50
CA GLY A 62 8.23 -4.34 -6.94
C GLY A 62 8.35 -4.67 -5.47
N PHE A 63 7.24 -4.94 -4.78
CA PHE A 63 7.24 -5.32 -3.39
C PHE A 63 6.78 -6.76 -3.23
N ASP A 64 6.88 -7.53 -4.32
CA ASP A 64 6.50 -8.94 -4.29
C ASP A 64 5.01 -9.14 -4.05
N ILE A 65 4.21 -8.18 -4.41
CA ILE A 65 2.77 -8.31 -4.31
C ILE A 65 2.25 -8.49 -5.72
N GLN A 66 1.79 -9.68 -6.03
CA GLN A 66 1.35 -10.00 -7.37
C GLN A 66 -0.08 -9.55 -7.56
N THR A 67 -0.27 -8.60 -8.43
CA THR A 67 -1.60 -8.10 -8.75
C THR A 67 -1.68 -7.91 -10.25
N SER A 68 -2.87 -7.67 -10.74
CA SER A 68 -3.04 -7.37 -12.15
C SER A 68 -3.85 -6.08 -12.27
N ALA A 69 -3.80 -5.49 -13.44
CA ALA A 69 -4.58 -4.27 -13.68
C ALA A 69 -6.06 -4.53 -13.46
N GLU A 70 -6.52 -5.71 -13.82
CA GLU A 70 -7.89 -6.06 -13.65
C GLU A 70 -8.28 -6.15 -12.20
N GLU A 71 -7.43 -6.70 -11.37
CA GLU A 71 -7.70 -6.77 -9.96
C GLU A 71 -7.71 -5.38 -9.33
N ILE A 72 -6.78 -4.54 -9.75
CA ILE A 72 -6.74 -3.18 -9.24
C ILE A 72 -8.02 -2.44 -9.63
N ALA A 73 -8.46 -2.61 -10.85
CA ALA A 73 -9.68 -1.95 -11.30
C ALA A 73 -10.89 -2.45 -10.51
N ARG A 74 -10.86 -3.71 -10.12
CA ARG A 74 -12.00 -4.27 -9.44
C ARG A 74 -12.03 -3.96 -7.95
N TYR A 75 -10.90 -4.02 -7.29
CA TYR A 75 -10.89 -3.90 -5.84
C TYR A 75 -10.45 -2.55 -5.31
N ALA A 76 -9.79 -1.75 -6.11
CA ALA A 76 -9.39 -0.44 -5.65
C ALA A 76 -10.42 0.57 -6.05
N GLN A 77 -11.67 0.33 -5.74
CA GLN A 77 -12.66 1.20 -6.12
C GLN A 77 -12.67 2.37 -5.27
N PRO A 78 -12.90 3.49 -5.73
CA PRO A 78 -12.98 4.65 -4.95
C PRO A 78 -14.20 4.52 -4.20
N SER A 79 -14.25 5.04 -3.12
CA SER A 79 -15.34 4.93 -2.37
C SER A 79 -16.35 5.57 -3.10
N GLN A 80 -17.33 4.94 -3.39
CA GLN A 80 -18.30 5.41 -4.06
C GLN A 80 -19.17 6.11 -3.32
N PRO A 81 -19.44 7.12 -3.59
CA PRO A 81 -20.33 7.88 -2.85
C PRO A 81 -21.56 7.30 -3.15
N ILE A 82 -22.30 7.09 -2.41
CA ILE A 82 -23.40 6.63 -2.57
C ILE A 82 -24.20 7.54 -2.85
N ALA A 83 -24.54 7.69 -3.65
CA ALA A 83 -25.35 8.66 -3.98
C ALA A 83 -26.47 8.71 -3.37
#